data_dbf7d24e27195a1f101cc919cbc9ecde
#
_entry.id   dbf7d24e27195a1f101cc919cbc9ecde
#
_cell.length_a   1.000
_cell.length_b   1.000
_cell.length_c   1.000
_cell.angle_alpha   90.00
_cell.angle_beta   90.00
_cell.angle_gamma   90.00
#
_symmetry.space_group_name_H-M   'P 1'
#
loop_
_entity.id
_entity.type
_entity.pdbx_description
1 polymer ?
#
loop_
_entity_poly.entity_id
_entity_poly.type
_entity_poly.pdbx_seq_one_letter_code
_entity_poly.pdbx_strand_id
1 'polypeptide(L)'
;ENKLSGGIGLISSRLLFEGPIQKNKSSFLIAGRGSYAHLFLKLTDIENIAYFYDLNTKSNFKIDEKNTIFLSGYFGRDLFRLNNTFSNTYGNSTFNVRWNHLINDKTFSNTSLIYSDYYYGLTLDFIGFNWNSGIKNLNVKFDLKNYFTDNIQFNYGLNSIYYEFNPGKIKPINNSGINFKDLNKKYALENSAYFDVVQKVN
;
A
#
# COMPACT_ATOMS: atom_id res chain seq x y z
N GLU A 1 24.81 -9.48 7.78
CA GLU A 1 25.52 -8.50 6.94
C GLU A 1 24.53 -7.62 6.20
N ASN A 2 24.91 -6.38 5.95
CA ASN A 2 24.14 -5.48 5.10
C ASN A 2 24.34 -5.88 3.64
N LYS A 3 23.26 -5.84 2.87
CA LYS A 3 23.28 -6.13 1.44
C LYS A 3 22.68 -4.96 0.68
N LEU A 4 23.34 -4.59 -0.40
CA LEU A 4 22.88 -3.61 -1.37
C LEU A 4 22.76 -4.29 -2.71
N SER A 5 21.59 -4.22 -3.33
CA SER A 5 21.35 -4.72 -4.68
C SER A 5 20.59 -3.70 -5.48
N GLY A 6 20.82 -3.68 -6.77
CA GLY A 6 20.19 -2.72 -7.67
C GLY A 6 20.22 -3.18 -9.11
N GLY A 7 19.49 -2.48 -9.93
CA GLY A 7 19.45 -2.70 -11.38
C GLY A 7 19.11 -1.40 -12.07
N ILE A 8 19.81 -1.14 -13.16
CA ILE A 8 19.57 -0.01 -14.05
C ILE A 8 19.07 -0.58 -15.37
N GLY A 9 17.91 -0.16 -15.80
CA GLY A 9 17.33 -0.52 -17.10
C GLY A 9 17.10 0.71 -17.95
N LEU A 10 16.68 0.53 -19.20
CA LEU A 10 16.39 1.64 -20.12
C LEU A 10 15.20 2.51 -19.65
N ILE A 11 14.24 1.89 -18.98
CA ILE A 11 12.98 2.53 -18.60
C ILE A 11 12.96 2.91 -17.12
N SER A 12 13.53 2.08 -16.25
CA SER A 12 13.48 2.25 -14.81
C SER A 12 14.70 1.67 -14.13
N SER A 13 14.97 2.18 -12.93
CA SER A 13 15.98 1.66 -12.02
C SER A 13 15.34 1.26 -10.70
N ARG A 14 16.00 0.32 -10.00
CA ARG A 14 15.63 -0.11 -8.66
C ARG A 14 16.86 -0.21 -7.78
N LEU A 15 16.65 0.06 -6.50
CA LEU A 15 17.65 -0.11 -5.46
C LEU A 15 17.01 -0.80 -4.27
N LEU A 16 17.72 -1.74 -3.65
CA LEU A 16 17.30 -2.42 -2.44
C LEU A 16 18.48 -2.42 -1.46
N PHE A 17 18.20 -2.00 -0.25
CA PHE A 17 19.11 -2.05 0.87
C PHE A 17 18.46 -2.81 2.03
N GLU A 18 19.12 -3.84 2.51
CA GLU A 18 18.62 -4.67 3.60
C GLU A 18 19.75 -5.07 4.56
N GLY A 19 19.39 -5.32 5.79
CA GLY A 19 20.37 -5.77 6.78
C GLY A 19 19.82 -5.89 8.19
N PRO A 20 20.64 -6.34 9.12
CA PRO A 20 20.32 -6.34 10.53
C PRO A 20 20.40 -4.92 11.11
N ILE A 21 19.41 -4.52 11.91
CA ILE A 21 19.51 -3.37 12.82
C ILE A 21 20.23 -3.83 14.08
N GLN A 22 19.80 -4.97 14.62
CA GLN A 22 20.47 -5.67 15.71
C GLN A 22 20.56 -7.16 15.36
N LYS A 23 21.76 -7.73 15.40
CA LYS A 23 22.01 -9.13 15.05
C LYS A 23 21.06 -10.05 15.81
N ASN A 24 20.39 -10.96 15.07
CA ASN A 24 19.41 -11.95 15.56
C ASN A 24 18.17 -11.38 16.25
N LYS A 25 17.97 -10.05 16.26
CA LYS A 25 16.80 -9.44 16.92
C LYS A 25 15.97 -8.58 15.98
N SER A 26 16.63 -7.83 15.10
CA SER A 26 15.89 -6.92 14.23
C SER A 26 16.58 -6.76 12.89
N SER A 27 15.78 -6.58 11.86
CA SER A 27 16.25 -6.32 10.50
C SER A 27 15.38 -5.27 9.81
N PHE A 28 15.94 -4.70 8.76
CA PHE A 28 15.24 -3.76 7.89
C PHE A 28 15.44 -4.12 6.41
N LEU A 29 14.53 -3.64 5.62
CA LEU A 29 14.59 -3.63 4.16
C LEU A 29 14.01 -2.31 3.67
N ILE A 30 14.71 -1.63 2.79
CA ILE A 30 14.27 -0.43 2.07
C ILE A 30 14.50 -0.69 0.60
N ALA A 31 13.45 -0.60 -0.21
CA ALA A 31 13.53 -0.78 -1.64
C ALA A 31 12.81 0.36 -2.34
N GLY A 32 13.47 0.97 -3.30
CA GLY A 32 12.91 2.01 -4.13
C GLY A 32 13.11 1.70 -5.59
N ARG A 33 12.15 2.11 -6.41
CA ARG A 33 12.29 2.10 -7.85
C ARG A 33 11.68 3.37 -8.45
N GLY A 34 12.19 3.78 -9.57
CA GLY A 34 11.66 4.90 -10.31
C GLY A 34 11.87 4.74 -11.79
N SER A 35 10.91 5.19 -12.56
CA SER A 35 10.97 5.22 -14.01
C SER A 35 11.45 6.60 -14.48
N TYR A 36 12.23 6.60 -15.51
CA TYR A 36 12.73 7.80 -16.18
C TYR A 36 12.57 7.75 -17.71
N ALA A 37 11.73 6.83 -18.21
CA ALA A 37 11.44 6.69 -19.64
C ALA A 37 11.01 8.01 -20.28
N HIS A 38 10.28 8.86 -19.55
CA HIS A 38 9.85 10.18 -20.03
C HIS A 38 11.01 11.12 -20.39
N LEU A 39 12.22 10.89 -19.81
CA LEU A 39 13.39 11.69 -20.16
C LEU A 39 13.85 11.42 -21.60
N PHE A 40 13.69 10.18 -22.07
CA PHE A 40 13.98 9.82 -23.45
C PHE A 40 12.92 10.37 -24.42
N LEU A 41 11.67 10.44 -23.98
CA LEU A 41 10.59 11.05 -24.78
C LEU A 41 10.82 12.54 -25.01
N LYS A 42 11.48 13.24 -24.09
CA LYS A 42 11.87 14.65 -24.25
C LYS A 42 12.92 14.88 -25.38
N LEU A 43 13.60 13.84 -25.82
CA LEU A 43 14.54 13.91 -26.95
C LEU A 43 13.81 13.77 -28.31
N THR A 44 12.52 13.54 -28.27
CA THR A 44 11.62 13.47 -29.41
C THR A 44 10.56 14.59 -29.27
N ASP A 45 9.86 14.90 -30.35
CA ASP A 45 8.74 15.86 -30.33
C ASP A 45 7.48 15.33 -29.64
N ILE A 46 7.61 14.26 -28.87
CA ILE A 46 6.51 13.62 -28.16
C ILE A 46 6.38 14.22 -26.76
N GLU A 47 5.32 14.98 -26.53
CA GLU A 47 5.00 15.61 -25.24
C GLU A 47 4.36 14.65 -24.22
N ASN A 48 4.38 13.34 -24.48
CA ASN A 48 3.83 12.35 -23.58
C ASN A 48 4.74 12.11 -22.38
N ILE A 49 4.15 12.04 -21.20
CA ILE A 49 4.86 11.77 -19.96
C ILE A 49 4.28 10.51 -19.33
N ALA A 50 5.14 9.54 -19.04
CA ALA A 50 4.79 8.38 -18.25
C ALA A 50 5.91 8.13 -17.25
N TYR A 51 5.64 8.24 -15.97
CA TYR A 51 6.59 7.86 -14.95
C TYR A 51 5.89 7.30 -13.72
N PHE A 52 6.61 6.46 -13.02
CA PHE A 52 6.22 5.98 -11.70
C PHE A 52 7.42 6.02 -10.75
N TYR A 53 7.13 6.05 -9.49
CA TYR A 53 8.10 5.76 -8.44
C TYR A 53 7.39 5.12 -7.26
N ASP A 54 8.10 4.23 -6.59
CA ASP A 54 7.64 3.63 -5.35
C ASP A 54 8.78 3.38 -4.36
N LEU A 55 8.39 3.37 -3.10
CA LEU A 55 9.22 3.05 -1.96
C LEU A 55 8.54 1.97 -1.13
N ASN A 56 9.27 0.92 -0.83
CA ASN A 56 8.86 -0.15 0.06
C ASN A 56 9.80 -0.18 1.26
N THR A 57 9.24 -0.26 2.44
CA THR A 57 10.01 -0.41 3.68
C THR A 57 9.45 -1.55 4.50
N LYS A 58 10.33 -2.34 5.10
CA LYS A 58 9.96 -3.37 6.08
C LYS A 58 10.98 -3.39 7.20
N SER A 59 10.52 -3.60 8.41
CA SER A 59 11.38 -3.93 9.54
C SER A 59 10.70 -4.91 10.47
N ASN A 60 11.49 -5.67 11.17
CA ASN A 60 11.02 -6.55 12.23
C ASN A 60 11.84 -6.36 13.50
N PHE A 61 11.19 -6.58 14.63
CA PHE A 61 11.77 -6.44 15.95
C PHE A 61 11.31 -7.61 16.82
N LYS A 62 12.20 -8.54 17.10
CA LYS A 62 11.96 -9.58 18.10
C LYS A 62 12.13 -8.94 19.49
N ILE A 63 11.02 -8.69 20.16
CA ILE A 63 10.99 -8.08 21.48
C ILE A 63 11.46 -9.10 22.53
N ASP A 64 10.88 -10.30 22.46
CA ASP A 64 11.23 -11.47 23.25
C ASP A 64 10.92 -12.78 22.48
N GLU A 65 10.98 -13.94 23.13
CA GLU A 65 10.71 -15.24 22.49
C GLU A 65 9.26 -15.40 22.03
N LYS A 66 8.34 -14.64 22.59
CA LYS A 66 6.89 -14.71 22.30
C LYS A 66 6.38 -13.54 21.46
N ASN A 67 7.14 -12.45 21.37
CA ASN A 67 6.67 -11.20 20.79
C ASN A 67 7.57 -10.72 19.66
N THR A 68 7.00 -10.57 18.48
CA THR A 68 7.68 -9.95 17.34
C THR A 68 6.79 -8.88 16.71
N ILE A 69 7.33 -7.70 16.51
CA ILE A 69 6.66 -6.59 15.82
C ILE A 69 7.22 -6.47 14.41
N PHE A 70 6.34 -6.33 13.44
CA PHE A 70 6.67 -6.04 12.05
C PHE A 70 6.10 -4.68 11.68
N LEU A 71 6.91 -3.85 11.07
CA LEU A 71 6.51 -2.59 10.46
C LEU A 71 6.69 -2.71 8.97
N SER A 72 5.71 -2.26 8.20
CA SER A 72 5.86 -2.17 6.75
C SER A 72 5.20 -0.90 6.23
N GLY A 73 5.81 -0.29 5.24
CA GLY A 73 5.32 0.88 4.56
C GLY A 73 5.47 0.74 3.06
N TYR A 74 4.51 1.24 2.35
CA TYR A 74 4.52 1.41 0.92
C TYR A 74 4.11 2.83 0.56
N PHE A 75 4.82 3.42 -0.37
CA PHE A 75 4.45 4.67 -0.99
C PHE A 75 4.72 4.55 -2.49
N GLY A 76 3.74 4.87 -3.33
CA GLY A 76 3.90 4.83 -4.77
C GLY A 76 3.03 5.84 -5.47
N ARG A 77 3.51 6.34 -6.59
CA ARG A 77 2.79 7.25 -7.45
C ARG A 77 3.09 6.98 -8.90
N ASP A 78 2.05 6.99 -9.71
CA ASP A 78 2.09 6.88 -11.15
C ASP A 78 1.50 8.13 -11.77
N LEU A 79 2.09 8.60 -12.87
CA LEU A 79 1.59 9.70 -13.66
C LEU A 79 1.70 9.32 -15.15
N PHE A 80 0.60 9.51 -15.83
CA PHE A 80 0.50 9.42 -17.27
C PHE A 80 -0.11 10.70 -17.85
N ARG A 81 0.54 11.32 -18.81
CA ARG A 81 0.05 12.51 -19.51
C ARG A 81 0.24 12.32 -21.00
N LEU A 82 -0.79 12.67 -21.77
CA LEU A 82 -0.82 12.60 -23.22
C LEU A 82 -1.02 14.01 -23.80
N ASN A 83 0.00 14.52 -24.48
CA ASN A 83 -0.03 15.76 -25.29
C ASN A 83 -0.76 16.94 -24.59
N ASN A 84 -0.54 17.18 -23.32
CA ASN A 84 -1.23 18.24 -22.56
C ASN A 84 -2.77 18.24 -22.66
N THR A 85 -3.38 17.15 -23.18
CA THR A 85 -4.83 17.01 -23.32
C THR A 85 -5.45 16.14 -22.26
N PHE A 86 -4.69 15.15 -21.80
CA PHE A 86 -5.12 14.16 -20.82
C PHE A 86 -4.03 13.94 -19.78
N SER A 87 -4.38 13.91 -18.53
CA SER A 87 -3.47 13.49 -17.44
C SER A 87 -4.19 12.60 -16.45
N ASN A 88 -3.59 11.48 -16.16
CA ASN A 88 -4.02 10.56 -15.11
C ASN A 88 -2.91 10.40 -14.07
N THR A 89 -3.27 10.51 -12.83
CA THR A 89 -2.36 10.34 -11.69
C THR A 89 -3.02 9.47 -10.64
N TYR A 90 -2.33 8.49 -10.15
CA TYR A 90 -2.79 7.72 -8.99
C TYR A 90 -1.62 7.37 -8.08
N GLY A 91 -1.93 7.08 -6.85
CA GLY A 91 -0.94 6.71 -5.87
C GLY A 91 -1.56 6.05 -4.67
N ASN A 92 -0.72 5.38 -3.92
CA ASN A 92 -1.12 4.74 -2.68
C ASN A 92 -0.02 4.92 -1.63
N SER A 93 -0.45 5.19 -0.40
CA SER A 93 0.40 5.18 0.78
C SER A 93 -0.19 4.21 1.77
N THR A 94 0.58 3.21 2.17
CA THR A 94 0.12 2.20 3.13
C THR A 94 1.14 2.05 4.24
N PHE A 95 0.67 1.99 5.46
CA PHE A 95 1.47 1.69 6.64
C PHE A 95 0.80 0.58 7.43
N ASN A 96 1.59 -0.42 7.86
CA ASN A 96 1.10 -1.56 8.63
C ASN A 96 2.02 -1.82 9.81
N VAL A 97 1.42 -1.94 10.98
CA VAL A 97 2.03 -2.48 12.20
C VAL A 97 1.38 -3.82 12.48
N ARG A 98 2.19 -4.86 12.57
CA ARG A 98 1.72 -6.21 12.92
C ARG A 98 2.48 -6.72 14.13
N TRP A 99 1.75 -7.13 15.15
CA TRP A 99 2.26 -7.79 16.31
C TRP A 99 1.92 -9.27 16.26
N ASN A 100 2.97 -10.10 16.19
CA ASN A 100 2.86 -11.55 16.33
C ASN A 100 3.12 -11.90 17.79
N HIS A 101 2.19 -12.60 18.40
CA HIS A 101 2.28 -13.01 19.79
C HIS A 101 2.03 -14.51 19.95
N LEU A 102 3.00 -15.20 20.54
CA LEU A 102 2.90 -16.60 20.94
C LEU A 102 2.26 -16.68 22.34
N ILE A 103 0.96 -16.95 22.39
CA ILE A 103 0.21 -17.01 23.67
C ILE A 103 0.70 -18.21 24.48
N ASN A 104 0.82 -19.36 23.82
CA ASN A 104 1.42 -20.60 24.34
C ASN A 104 1.94 -21.44 23.17
N ASP A 105 2.51 -22.61 23.45
CA ASP A 105 3.16 -23.50 22.45
C ASP A 105 2.21 -23.94 21.31
N LYS A 106 0.91 -23.82 21.48
CA LYS A 106 -0.11 -24.23 20.51
C LYS A 106 -0.94 -23.07 19.96
N THR A 107 -0.77 -21.86 20.47
CA THR A 107 -1.66 -20.75 20.13
C THR A 107 -0.88 -19.50 19.75
N PHE A 108 -1.12 -19.02 18.54
CA PHE A 108 -0.53 -17.82 17.98
C PHE A 108 -1.59 -16.77 17.71
N SER A 109 -1.27 -15.52 17.95
CA SER A 109 -2.09 -14.39 17.52
C SER A 109 -1.31 -13.45 16.61
N ASN A 110 -2.01 -12.86 15.65
CA ASN A 110 -1.52 -11.77 14.81
C ASN A 110 -2.49 -10.61 14.93
N THR A 111 -2.03 -9.50 15.46
CA THR A 111 -2.79 -8.25 15.48
C THR A 111 -2.17 -7.28 14.50
N SER A 112 -2.97 -6.75 13.60
CA SER A 112 -2.50 -5.79 12.60
C SER A 112 -3.31 -4.50 12.66
N LEU A 113 -2.63 -3.37 12.56
CA LEU A 113 -3.20 -2.05 12.34
C LEU A 113 -2.66 -1.55 11.00
N ILE A 114 -3.56 -1.35 10.05
CA ILE A 114 -3.23 -0.97 8.67
C ILE A 114 -3.91 0.35 8.34
N TYR A 115 -3.15 1.31 7.88
CA TYR A 115 -3.64 2.55 7.28
C TYR A 115 -3.31 2.57 5.80
N SER A 116 -4.27 2.99 4.98
CA SER A 116 -4.07 3.17 3.54
C SER A 116 -4.74 4.46 3.06
N ASP A 117 -4.07 5.17 2.18
CA ASP A 117 -4.55 6.39 1.52
C ASP A 117 -4.30 6.25 0.02
N TYR A 118 -5.36 5.96 -0.73
CA TYR A 118 -5.36 5.87 -2.18
C TYR A 118 -5.87 7.18 -2.78
N TYR A 119 -5.13 7.72 -3.71
CA TYR A 119 -5.41 8.93 -4.45
C TYR A 119 -5.53 8.64 -5.95
N TYR A 120 -6.51 9.28 -6.58
CA TYR A 120 -6.72 9.25 -8.03
C TYR A 120 -7.03 10.65 -8.54
N GLY A 121 -6.37 11.07 -9.61
CA GLY A 121 -6.57 12.34 -10.29
C GLY A 121 -6.69 12.15 -11.80
N LEU A 122 -7.68 12.81 -12.38
CA LEU A 122 -7.93 12.86 -13.82
C LEU A 122 -8.06 14.31 -14.28
N THR A 123 -7.32 14.68 -15.30
CA THR A 123 -7.40 15.97 -15.95
C THR A 123 -7.68 15.78 -17.43
N LEU A 124 -8.67 16.50 -17.95
CA LEU A 124 -9.04 16.57 -19.35
C LEU A 124 -8.97 18.03 -19.78
N ASP A 125 -7.80 18.46 -20.27
CA ASP A 125 -7.52 19.87 -20.55
C ASP A 125 -8.39 20.39 -21.71
N PHE A 126 -8.72 19.53 -22.69
CA PHE A 126 -9.53 19.91 -23.86
C PHE A 126 -10.98 20.32 -23.54
N ILE A 127 -11.52 19.89 -22.39
CA ILE A 127 -12.82 20.34 -21.88
C ILE A 127 -12.70 21.15 -20.60
N GLY A 128 -11.47 21.41 -20.12
CA GLY A 128 -11.25 22.15 -18.89
C GLY A 128 -11.73 21.43 -17.63
N PHE A 129 -11.54 20.13 -17.54
CA PHE A 129 -12.02 19.27 -16.48
C PHE A 129 -10.88 18.75 -15.61
N ASN A 130 -10.98 18.93 -14.31
CA ASN A 130 -10.11 18.30 -13.33
C ASN A 130 -10.94 17.61 -12.23
N TRP A 131 -10.64 16.34 -12.00
CA TRP A 131 -11.31 15.54 -10.99
C TRP A 131 -10.29 14.82 -10.12
N ASN A 132 -10.46 14.94 -8.80
CA ASN A 132 -9.64 14.25 -7.81
C ASN A 132 -10.53 13.47 -6.85
N SER A 133 -10.21 12.21 -6.65
CA SER A 133 -10.92 11.30 -5.74
C SER A 133 -9.93 10.48 -4.91
N GLY A 134 -10.43 9.74 -3.94
CA GLY A 134 -9.58 8.91 -3.11
C GLY A 134 -10.34 8.10 -2.08
N ILE A 135 -9.65 7.13 -1.52
CA ILE A 135 -10.17 6.27 -0.47
C ILE A 135 -9.10 6.18 0.62
N LYS A 136 -9.50 6.51 1.86
CA LYS A 136 -8.68 6.24 3.04
C LYS A 136 -9.33 5.11 3.82
N ASN A 137 -8.52 4.26 4.40
CA ASN A 137 -9.02 3.28 5.33
C ASN A 137 -8.09 3.07 6.52
N LEU A 138 -8.71 2.75 7.64
CA LEU A 138 -8.05 2.27 8.84
C LEU A 138 -8.60 0.89 9.14
N ASN A 139 -7.73 -0.11 9.15
CA ASN A 139 -8.10 -1.50 9.33
C ASN A 139 -7.43 -2.05 10.60
N VAL A 140 -8.23 -2.64 11.47
CA VAL A 140 -7.79 -3.43 12.63
C VAL A 140 -8.15 -4.88 12.38
N LYS A 141 -7.16 -5.74 12.36
CA LYS A 141 -7.30 -7.18 12.12
C LYS A 141 -6.70 -7.98 13.27
N PHE A 142 -7.44 -8.96 13.74
CA PHE A 142 -7.00 -9.90 14.75
C PHE A 142 -7.23 -11.33 14.25
N ASP A 143 -6.14 -12.10 14.11
CA ASP A 143 -6.17 -13.50 13.71
C ASP A 143 -5.62 -14.37 14.84
N LEU A 144 -6.26 -15.48 15.11
CA LEU A 144 -5.85 -16.49 16.06
C LEU A 144 -5.73 -17.84 15.37
N LYS A 145 -4.63 -18.53 15.64
CA LYS A 145 -4.33 -19.88 15.16
C LYS A 145 -4.04 -20.78 16.34
N ASN A 146 -4.83 -21.84 16.48
CA ASN A 146 -4.69 -22.80 17.56
C ASN A 146 -4.49 -24.21 17.01
N TYR A 147 -3.39 -24.86 17.38
CA TYR A 147 -3.12 -26.28 17.12
C TYR A 147 -3.75 -27.10 18.23
N PHE A 148 -5.01 -27.49 18.05
CA PHE A 148 -5.75 -28.27 19.05
C PHE A 148 -5.14 -29.66 19.25
N THR A 149 -4.81 -30.33 18.12
CA THR A 149 -4.02 -31.58 18.10
C THR A 149 -2.99 -31.48 16.96
N ASP A 150 -2.13 -32.51 16.81
CA ASP A 150 -1.17 -32.58 15.70
C ASP A 150 -1.85 -32.63 14.32
N ASN A 151 -3.11 -33.03 14.28
CA ASN A 151 -3.90 -33.18 13.06
C ASN A 151 -5.03 -32.16 12.91
N ILE A 152 -5.37 -31.40 13.95
CA ILE A 152 -6.50 -30.47 13.94
C ILE A 152 -6.00 -29.08 14.33
N GLN A 153 -6.25 -28.11 13.47
CA GLN A 153 -5.94 -26.70 13.65
C GLN A 153 -7.21 -25.85 13.47
N PHE A 154 -7.42 -24.94 14.37
CA PHE A 154 -8.46 -23.90 14.28
C PHE A 154 -7.83 -22.57 13.91
N ASN A 155 -8.40 -21.88 12.92
CA ASN A 155 -8.08 -20.52 12.57
C ASN A 155 -9.34 -19.67 12.73
N TYR A 156 -9.26 -18.55 13.41
CA TYR A 156 -10.39 -17.64 13.58
C TYR A 156 -9.89 -16.22 13.74
N GLY A 157 -10.70 -15.29 13.32
CA GLY A 157 -10.30 -13.89 13.40
C GLY A 157 -11.44 -12.92 13.19
N LEU A 158 -11.12 -11.69 13.51
CA LEU A 158 -11.98 -10.52 13.39
C LEU A 158 -11.27 -9.49 12.54
N ASN A 159 -12.02 -8.78 11.71
CA ASN A 159 -11.52 -7.69 10.91
C ASN A 159 -12.52 -6.54 10.91
N SER A 160 -12.04 -5.33 11.16
CA SER A 160 -12.84 -4.11 11.16
C SER A 160 -12.14 -3.06 10.33
N ILE A 161 -12.82 -2.53 9.31
CA ILE A 161 -12.29 -1.54 8.40
C ILE A 161 -13.19 -0.31 8.42
N TYR A 162 -12.62 0.83 8.78
CA TYR A 162 -13.27 2.11 8.63
C TYR A 162 -12.80 2.79 7.35
N TYR A 163 -13.75 3.14 6.49
CA TYR A 163 -13.50 3.79 5.21
C TYR A 163 -13.94 5.26 5.22
N GLU A 164 -13.11 6.11 4.63
CA GLU A 164 -13.46 7.43 4.16
C GLU A 164 -13.37 7.43 2.64
N PHE A 165 -14.50 7.54 1.97
CA PHE A 165 -14.57 7.70 0.51
C PHE A 165 -14.66 9.19 0.17
N ASN A 166 -13.73 9.68 -0.61
CA ASN A 166 -13.83 10.97 -1.27
C ASN A 166 -14.25 10.73 -2.73
N PRO A 167 -15.54 10.89 -3.08
CA PRO A 167 -16.00 10.59 -4.44
C PRO A 167 -15.47 11.58 -5.46
N GLY A 168 -14.95 12.70 -5.00
CA GLY A 168 -14.16 13.62 -5.80
C GLY A 168 -14.69 15.04 -5.83
N LYS A 169 -13.81 15.90 -6.31
CA LYS A 169 -14.06 17.31 -6.59
C LYS A 169 -13.84 17.54 -8.08
N ILE A 170 -14.86 18.11 -8.72
CA ILE A 170 -14.77 18.59 -10.09
C ILE A 170 -14.40 20.06 -10.05
N LYS A 171 -13.25 20.41 -10.61
CA LYS A 171 -12.79 21.79 -10.72
C LYS A 171 -12.73 22.17 -12.18
N PRO A 172 -13.33 23.31 -12.57
CA PRO A 172 -13.13 23.84 -13.91
C PRO A 172 -11.68 24.30 -14.09
N ILE A 173 -11.15 24.11 -15.27
CA ILE A 173 -9.89 24.70 -15.71
C ILE A 173 -10.23 25.83 -16.64
N ASN A 174 -9.76 27.04 -16.36
CA ASN A 174 -10.05 28.25 -17.13
C ASN A 174 -11.57 28.54 -17.24
N ASN A 175 -12.01 29.22 -18.30
CA ASN A 175 -13.41 29.53 -18.58
C ASN A 175 -14.18 28.34 -19.21
N SER A 176 -13.89 27.11 -18.81
CA SER A 176 -14.68 25.96 -19.23
C SER A 176 -16.11 26.11 -18.71
N GLY A 177 -17.11 25.77 -19.50
CA GLY A 177 -18.52 25.81 -19.05
C GLY A 177 -18.86 24.76 -17.98
N ILE A 178 -17.86 24.16 -17.34
CA ILE A 178 -18.00 23.16 -16.29
C ILE A 178 -18.18 23.85 -14.94
N ASN A 179 -19.22 23.47 -14.23
CA ASN A 179 -19.46 23.97 -12.88
C ASN A 179 -18.61 23.23 -11.85
N PHE A 180 -18.07 23.98 -10.89
CA PHE A 180 -17.46 23.41 -9.71
C PHE A 180 -18.47 22.51 -8.97
N LYS A 181 -18.06 21.29 -8.64
CA LYS A 181 -18.85 20.38 -7.82
C LYS A 181 -17.95 19.67 -6.82
N ASP A 182 -18.29 19.81 -5.56
CA ASP A 182 -17.68 19.06 -4.45
C ASP A 182 -18.69 18.01 -3.99
N LEU A 183 -18.34 16.74 -4.12
CA LEU A 183 -19.17 15.66 -3.63
C LEU A 183 -18.80 15.36 -2.18
N ASN A 184 -19.81 15.31 -1.32
CA ASN A 184 -19.60 15.03 0.10
C ASN A 184 -18.92 13.69 0.30
N LYS A 185 -17.96 13.64 1.20
CA LYS A 185 -17.33 12.41 1.64
C LYS A 185 -18.37 11.43 2.16
N LYS A 186 -18.13 10.14 1.94
CA LYS A 186 -18.92 9.04 2.47
C LYS A 186 -18.06 8.21 3.41
N TYR A 187 -18.70 7.63 4.40
CA TYR A 187 -18.03 6.80 5.40
C TYR A 187 -18.71 5.46 5.50
N ALA A 188 -17.94 4.42 5.74
CA ALA A 188 -18.47 3.07 5.97
C ALA A 188 -17.63 2.35 7.01
N LEU A 189 -18.27 1.47 7.75
CA LEU A 189 -17.63 0.53 8.65
C LEU A 189 -17.97 -0.88 8.18
N GLU A 190 -16.94 -1.67 7.87
CA GLU A 190 -17.06 -3.08 7.51
C GLU A 190 -16.51 -3.92 8.65
N ASN A 191 -17.31 -4.88 9.11
CA ASN A 191 -16.88 -5.84 10.12
C ASN A 191 -17.06 -7.24 9.56
N SER A 192 -16.07 -8.09 9.76
CA SER A 192 -16.09 -9.49 9.38
C SER A 192 -15.49 -10.37 10.46
N ALA A 193 -15.99 -11.59 10.54
CA ALA A 193 -15.45 -12.65 11.38
C ALA A 193 -15.34 -13.93 10.55
N TYR A 194 -14.36 -14.75 10.84
CA TYR A 194 -14.21 -16.05 10.20
C TYR A 194 -13.80 -17.12 11.22
N PHE A 195 -14.17 -18.36 10.91
CA PHE A 195 -13.74 -19.55 11.60
C PHE A 195 -13.44 -20.63 10.56
N ASP A 196 -12.28 -21.25 10.67
CA ASP A 196 -11.80 -22.28 9.77
C ASP A 196 -11.19 -23.44 10.56
N VAL A 197 -11.41 -24.66 10.07
CA VAL A 197 -10.88 -25.90 10.65
C VAL A 197 -10.04 -26.61 9.59
N VAL A 198 -8.78 -26.83 9.92
CA VAL A 198 -7.86 -27.60 9.06
C VAL A 198 -7.63 -28.95 9.73
N GLN A 199 -8.02 -30.04 9.04
CA GLN A 199 -7.78 -31.42 9.49
C GLN A 199 -6.87 -32.12 8.50
N LYS A 200 -5.77 -32.69 9.00
CA LYS A 200 -4.95 -33.62 8.22
C LYS A 200 -5.61 -35.00 8.27
N VAL A 201 -5.96 -35.51 7.10
CA VAL A 201 -6.46 -36.90 6.92
C VAL A 201 -5.27 -37.73 6.47
N ASN A 202 -4.92 -38.75 7.25
CA ASN A 202 -3.85 -39.72 6.92
C ASN A 202 -4.38 -40.77 5.95
#